data_a96f1debdfd888ed9c7e77df41679dfa
#
_entry.id   a96f1debdfd888ed9c7e77df41679dfa
#
_cell.length_a   1.000
_cell.length_b   1.000
_cell.length_c   1.000
_cell.angle_alpha   90.00
_cell.angle_beta   90.00
_cell.angle_gamma   90.00
#
_symmetry.space_group_name_H-M   'P 1'
#
loop_
_entity.id
_entity.type
_entity.pdbx_description
1 polymer ?
#
loop_
_entity_poly.entity_id
_entity_poly.type
_entity_poly.pdbx_seq_one_letter_code
_entity_poly.pdbx_strand_id
1 'polypeptide(L)'
;MAVPAASSTALAGFYREHHGWLLGWLRRRTHNADCAADLTQDTFLRLLSRRVDPSELRLPRAYLSTIAHALLVNHWQRADLERAYLAALAAQPEPVHASAEERTQALQLLHAVADMLSGLAERPRRAFLLARLSGLGYAEIGQQLGVSERMVKKYMAQAMLHCLRLSGDAKA
;
A
#
# COMPACT_ATOMS: atom_id res chain seq x y z
N MET A 1 15.81 -19.21 -12.01
CA MET A 1 17.21 -18.74 -11.81
C MET A 1 17.55 -18.89 -10.33
N ALA A 2 18.51 -19.73 -10.00
CA ALA A 2 18.91 -20.01 -8.61
C ALA A 2 19.65 -18.79 -8.02
N VAL A 3 19.24 -18.36 -6.82
CA VAL A 3 19.98 -17.36 -6.02
C VAL A 3 21.32 -18.02 -5.62
N PRO A 4 22.47 -17.40 -5.84
CA PRO A 4 23.76 -17.99 -5.47
C PRO A 4 23.81 -18.25 -3.97
N ALA A 5 24.32 -19.41 -3.56
CA ALA A 5 24.35 -19.90 -2.18
C ALA A 5 25.00 -18.92 -1.17
N ALA A 6 25.95 -18.11 -1.59
CA ALA A 6 26.58 -17.06 -0.80
C ALA A 6 25.59 -15.96 -0.38
N SER A 7 24.65 -15.58 -1.26
CA SER A 7 23.60 -14.59 -0.94
C SER A 7 22.57 -15.13 0.06
N SER A 8 22.30 -16.44 0.06
CA SER A 8 21.35 -17.08 1.00
C SER A 8 21.89 -17.06 2.44
N THR A 9 23.19 -17.32 2.64
CA THR A 9 23.81 -17.32 3.98
C THR A 9 23.91 -15.90 4.55
N ALA A 10 24.27 -14.91 3.72
CA ALA A 10 24.33 -13.50 4.11
C ALA A 10 22.93 -12.99 4.51
N LEU A 11 21.90 -13.36 3.75
CA LEU A 11 20.52 -12.99 4.04
C LEU A 11 20.00 -13.63 5.34
N ALA A 12 20.31 -14.91 5.58
CA ALA A 12 19.93 -15.60 6.81
C ALA A 12 20.59 -14.96 8.04
N GLY A 13 21.85 -14.51 7.91
CA GLY A 13 22.55 -13.74 8.93
C GLY A 13 21.88 -12.40 9.21
N PHE A 14 21.60 -11.65 8.16
CA PHE A 14 20.93 -10.35 8.21
C PHE A 14 19.52 -10.45 8.85
N TYR A 15 18.74 -11.47 8.46
CA TYR A 15 17.44 -11.74 9.06
C TYR A 15 17.55 -11.97 10.57
N ARG A 16 18.42 -12.87 11.00
CA ARG A 16 18.62 -13.17 12.45
C ARG A 16 19.04 -11.94 13.26
N GLU A 17 19.90 -11.10 12.68
CA GLU A 17 20.39 -9.90 13.35
C GLU A 17 19.30 -8.83 13.53
N HIS A 18 18.45 -8.65 12.52
CA HIS A 18 17.52 -7.51 12.48
C HIS A 18 16.07 -7.85 12.77
N HIS A 19 15.67 -9.13 12.69
CA HIS A 19 14.29 -9.57 12.89
C HIS A 19 13.73 -9.17 14.25
N GLY A 20 14.43 -9.49 15.35
CA GLY A 20 13.95 -9.19 16.70
C GLY A 20 13.79 -7.69 16.96
N TRP A 21 14.72 -6.88 16.46
CA TRP A 21 14.63 -5.43 16.53
C TRP A 21 13.43 -4.91 15.75
N LEU A 22 13.24 -5.35 14.50
CA LEU A 22 12.15 -4.90 13.64
C LEU A 22 10.78 -5.29 14.20
N LEU A 23 10.65 -6.52 14.67
CA LEU A 23 9.44 -7.02 15.32
C LEU A 23 9.09 -6.17 16.55
N GLY A 24 10.05 -5.87 17.42
CA GLY A 24 9.84 -4.99 18.57
C GLY A 24 9.47 -3.57 18.17
N TRP A 25 10.05 -3.04 17.09
CA TRP A 25 9.73 -1.72 16.54
C TRP A 25 8.30 -1.66 16.00
N LEU A 26 7.83 -2.69 15.32
CA LEU A 26 6.46 -2.80 14.79
C LEU A 26 5.44 -3.05 15.91
N ARG A 27 5.72 -3.92 16.89
CA ARG A 27 4.83 -4.17 18.04
C ARG A 27 4.46 -2.89 18.79
N ARG A 28 5.42 -1.99 18.99
CA ARG A 28 5.16 -0.69 19.65
C ARG A 28 4.24 0.23 18.85
N ARG A 29 4.02 -0.04 17.57
CA ARG A 29 3.20 0.78 16.65
C ARG A 29 1.87 0.17 16.30
N THR A 30 1.81 -1.14 16.17
CA THR A 30 0.57 -1.85 15.82
C THR A 30 -0.28 -2.19 17.04
N HIS A 31 0.33 -2.29 18.24
CA HIS A 31 -0.29 -2.78 19.46
C HIS A 31 -0.93 -4.18 19.30
N ASN A 32 -0.55 -4.90 18.24
CA ASN A 32 -1.01 -6.24 17.91
C ASN A 32 0.21 -7.09 17.52
N ALA A 33 0.38 -8.24 18.19
CA ALA A 33 1.55 -9.10 18.01
C ALA A 33 1.55 -9.79 16.63
N ASP A 34 0.38 -10.27 16.18
CA ASP A 34 0.24 -10.99 14.93
C ASP A 34 0.45 -10.05 13.75
N CYS A 35 -0.19 -8.87 13.78
CA CYS A 35 0.03 -7.84 12.77
C CYS A 35 1.50 -7.40 12.69
N ALA A 36 2.18 -7.26 13.84
CA ALA A 36 3.60 -6.92 13.86
C ALA A 36 4.47 -8.03 13.25
N ALA A 37 4.12 -9.30 13.47
CA ALA A 37 4.82 -10.44 12.89
C ALA A 37 4.65 -10.48 11.37
N ASP A 38 3.44 -10.31 10.88
CA ASP A 38 3.13 -10.27 9.44
C ASP A 38 3.87 -9.13 8.73
N LEU A 39 3.79 -7.91 9.27
CA LEU A 39 4.50 -6.75 8.70
C LEU A 39 6.03 -6.92 8.75
N THR A 40 6.54 -7.66 9.75
CA THR A 40 7.96 -8.00 9.80
C THR A 40 8.33 -8.92 8.65
N GLN A 41 7.57 -9.99 8.42
CA GLN A 41 7.79 -10.90 7.29
C GLN A 41 7.70 -10.17 5.95
N ASP A 42 6.65 -9.38 5.75
CA ASP A 42 6.44 -8.60 4.53
C ASP A 42 7.59 -7.62 4.26
N THR A 43 8.17 -7.02 5.31
CA THR A 43 9.33 -6.13 5.18
C THR A 43 10.53 -6.87 4.61
N PHE A 44 10.82 -8.08 5.10
CA PHE A 44 11.93 -8.89 4.58
C PHE A 44 11.63 -9.45 3.19
N LEU A 45 10.40 -9.87 2.90
CA LEU A 45 10.00 -10.27 1.55
C LEU A 45 10.16 -9.12 0.54
N ARG A 46 9.81 -7.90 0.95
CA ARG A 46 9.96 -6.72 0.10
C ARG A 46 11.42 -6.31 -0.09
N LEU A 47 12.28 -6.53 0.90
CA LEU A 47 13.74 -6.40 0.76
C LEU A 47 14.26 -7.36 -0.32
N LEU A 48 13.87 -8.63 -0.23
CA LEU A 48 14.24 -9.67 -1.18
C LEU A 48 13.82 -9.37 -2.62
N SER A 49 12.57 -8.92 -2.79
CA SER A 49 12.02 -8.60 -4.11
C SER A 49 12.78 -7.45 -4.81
N ARG A 50 13.40 -6.56 -4.05
CA ARG A 50 14.19 -5.43 -4.57
C ARG A 50 15.60 -5.81 -5.00
N ARG A 51 16.02 -7.07 -4.79
CA ARG A 51 17.35 -7.58 -5.13
C ARG A 51 18.51 -6.73 -4.56
N VAL A 52 18.29 -6.09 -3.43
CA VAL A 52 19.32 -5.33 -2.71
C VAL A 52 20.19 -6.33 -1.95
N ASP A 53 21.50 -6.24 -2.09
CA ASP A 53 22.43 -7.03 -1.27
C ASP A 53 22.45 -6.45 0.15
N PRO A 54 22.04 -7.23 1.17
CA PRO A 54 22.01 -6.76 2.55
C PRO A 54 23.38 -6.32 3.07
N SER A 55 24.49 -6.89 2.53
CA SER A 55 25.85 -6.57 2.94
C SER A 55 26.31 -5.18 2.50
N GLU A 56 25.69 -4.62 1.46
CA GLU A 56 25.98 -3.28 0.94
C GLU A 56 25.22 -2.16 1.68
N LEU A 57 24.29 -2.51 2.57
CA LEU A 57 23.49 -1.53 3.29
C LEU A 57 24.30 -0.83 4.38
N ARG A 58 24.64 0.44 4.17
CA ARG A 58 25.35 1.27 5.17
C ARG A 58 24.54 1.46 6.47
N LEU A 59 23.23 1.53 6.39
CA LEU A 59 22.30 1.76 7.50
C LEU A 59 21.11 0.78 7.43
N PRO A 60 21.32 -0.51 7.76
CA PRO A 60 20.30 -1.55 7.59
C PRO A 60 18.97 -1.24 8.32
N ARG A 61 19.04 -0.79 9.56
CA ARG A 61 17.83 -0.47 10.35
C ARG A 61 17.04 0.70 9.77
N ALA A 62 17.70 1.74 9.27
CA ALA A 62 17.03 2.86 8.62
C ALA A 62 16.34 2.42 7.32
N TYR A 63 16.99 1.56 6.54
CA TYR A 63 16.41 1.00 5.33
C TYR A 63 15.19 0.12 5.61
N LEU A 64 15.30 -0.81 6.57
CA LEU A 64 14.19 -1.67 7.00
C LEU A 64 13.03 -0.84 7.58
N SER A 65 13.32 0.18 8.40
CA SER A 65 12.26 1.04 8.96
C SER A 65 11.52 1.82 7.87
N THR A 66 12.17 2.22 6.78
CA THR A 66 11.51 2.89 5.65
C THR A 66 10.52 1.96 4.96
N ILE A 67 10.89 0.70 4.71
CA ILE A 67 9.99 -0.29 4.11
C ILE A 67 8.85 -0.60 5.07
N ALA A 68 9.17 -0.89 6.34
CA ALA A 68 8.20 -1.25 7.36
C ALA A 68 7.19 -0.11 7.62
N HIS A 69 7.64 1.14 7.59
CA HIS A 69 6.77 2.30 7.75
C HIS A 69 5.75 2.43 6.60
N ALA A 70 6.19 2.21 5.35
CA ALA A 70 5.28 2.22 4.21
C ALA A 70 4.22 1.11 4.32
N LEU A 71 4.62 -0.10 4.74
CA LEU A 71 3.69 -1.22 4.96
C LEU A 71 2.71 -0.93 6.11
N LEU A 72 3.20 -0.34 7.19
CA LEU A 72 2.39 0.04 8.34
C LEU A 72 1.34 1.11 7.99
N VAL A 73 1.71 2.12 7.22
CA VAL A 73 0.77 3.15 6.73
C VAL A 73 -0.32 2.51 5.86
N ASN A 74 0.06 1.63 4.94
CA ASN A 74 -0.91 0.91 4.11
C ASN A 74 -1.85 0.02 4.95
N HIS A 75 -1.32 -0.65 5.97
CA HIS A 75 -2.13 -1.45 6.91
C HIS A 75 -3.17 -0.59 7.63
N TRP A 76 -2.78 0.57 8.16
CA TRP A 76 -3.73 1.47 8.82
C TRP A 76 -4.79 2.02 7.86
N GLN A 77 -4.39 2.41 6.64
CA GLN A 77 -5.34 2.90 5.63
C GLN A 77 -6.39 1.85 5.27
N ARG A 78 -6.00 0.57 5.17
CA ARG A 78 -6.94 -0.53 4.94
C ARG A 78 -7.90 -0.73 6.11
N ALA A 79 -7.39 -0.72 7.34
CA ALA A 79 -8.21 -0.85 8.54
C ALA A 79 -9.18 0.32 8.73
N ASP A 80 -8.76 1.54 8.36
CA ASP A 80 -9.64 2.72 8.39
C ASP A 80 -10.73 2.63 7.34
N LEU A 81 -10.40 2.17 6.12
CA LEU A 81 -11.36 1.96 5.04
C LEU A 81 -12.40 0.90 5.41
N GLU A 82 -11.97 -0.21 5.98
CA GLU A 82 -12.86 -1.28 6.46
C GLU A 82 -13.82 -0.77 7.54
N ARG A 83 -13.30 -0.04 8.53
CA ARG A 83 -14.14 0.56 9.59
C ARG A 83 -15.14 1.57 9.02
N ALA A 84 -14.71 2.42 8.09
CA ALA A 84 -15.60 3.38 7.44
C ALA A 84 -16.71 2.70 6.64
N TYR A 85 -16.38 1.61 5.93
CA TYR A 85 -17.34 0.81 5.19
C TYR A 85 -18.37 0.17 6.12
N LEU A 86 -17.93 -0.48 7.20
CA LEU A 86 -18.82 -1.13 8.17
C LEU A 86 -19.72 -0.10 8.89
N ALA A 87 -19.19 1.07 9.23
CA ALA A 87 -19.95 2.16 9.82
C ALA A 87 -21.01 2.70 8.84
N ALA A 88 -20.68 2.87 7.57
CA ALA A 88 -21.61 3.31 6.53
C ALA A 88 -22.74 2.27 6.33
N LEU A 89 -22.40 0.98 6.35
CA LEU A 89 -23.36 -0.10 6.22
C LEU A 89 -24.34 -0.13 7.43
N ALA A 90 -23.82 0.06 8.64
CA ALA A 90 -24.63 0.10 9.87
C ALA A 90 -25.54 1.32 9.97
N ALA A 91 -25.20 2.42 9.29
CA ALA A 91 -25.99 3.66 9.29
C ALA A 91 -27.14 3.66 8.27
N GLN A 92 -27.30 2.61 7.45
CA GLN A 92 -28.40 2.53 6.48
C GLN A 92 -29.75 2.27 7.19
N PRO A 93 -30.82 2.97 6.79
CA PRO A 93 -32.14 2.86 7.45
C PRO A 93 -32.80 1.49 7.25
N GLU A 94 -32.50 0.82 6.16
CA GLU A 94 -32.92 -0.57 5.92
C GLU A 94 -31.71 -1.50 6.10
N PRO A 95 -31.85 -2.60 6.87
CA PRO A 95 -30.77 -3.54 7.01
C PRO A 95 -30.48 -4.18 5.64
N VAL A 96 -29.34 -3.78 5.04
CA VAL A 96 -28.83 -4.47 3.87
C VAL A 96 -28.35 -5.83 4.34
N HIS A 97 -29.17 -6.86 4.11
CA HIS A 97 -28.85 -8.26 4.39
C HIS A 97 -27.84 -8.81 3.35
N ALA A 98 -26.72 -8.11 3.20
CA ALA A 98 -25.64 -8.64 2.40
C ALA A 98 -25.12 -9.95 3.05
N SER A 99 -25.02 -10.99 2.27
CA SER A 99 -24.44 -12.25 2.71
C SER A 99 -22.98 -12.05 3.15
N ALA A 100 -22.44 -12.97 3.93
CA ALA A 100 -21.03 -12.93 4.32
C ALA A 100 -20.10 -12.92 3.09
N GLU A 101 -20.50 -13.60 2.03
CA GLU A 101 -19.77 -13.66 0.76
C GLU A 101 -19.77 -12.30 0.05
N GLU A 102 -20.93 -11.65 -0.07
CA GLU A 102 -21.05 -10.31 -0.68
C GLU A 102 -20.25 -9.25 0.08
N ARG A 103 -20.24 -9.34 1.42
CA ARG A 103 -19.40 -8.47 2.26
C ARG A 103 -17.90 -8.69 1.99
N THR A 104 -17.49 -9.95 1.91
CA THR A 104 -16.11 -10.31 1.63
C THR A 104 -15.68 -9.81 0.25
N GLN A 105 -16.52 -10.00 -0.78
CA GLN A 105 -16.24 -9.50 -2.12
C GLN A 105 -16.15 -7.97 -2.17
N ALA A 106 -17.05 -7.26 -1.49
CA ALA A 106 -17.03 -5.79 -1.40
C ALA A 106 -15.75 -5.29 -0.72
N LEU A 107 -15.32 -5.91 0.38
CA LEU A 107 -14.08 -5.57 1.07
C LEU A 107 -12.84 -5.86 0.20
N GLN A 108 -12.80 -6.98 -0.51
CA GLN A 108 -11.72 -7.31 -1.43
C GLN A 108 -11.61 -6.26 -2.55
N LEU A 109 -12.74 -5.85 -3.13
CA LEU A 109 -12.77 -4.80 -4.15
C LEU A 109 -12.28 -3.46 -3.60
N LEU A 110 -12.75 -3.07 -2.41
CA LEU A 110 -12.31 -1.83 -1.75
C LEU A 110 -10.81 -1.84 -1.46
N HIS A 111 -10.27 -2.96 -0.98
CA HIS A 111 -8.83 -3.11 -0.75
C HIS A 111 -8.05 -3.02 -2.06
N ALA A 112 -8.50 -3.68 -3.12
CA ALA A 112 -7.86 -3.61 -4.44
C ALA A 112 -7.81 -2.17 -4.99
N VAL A 113 -8.90 -1.42 -4.85
CA VAL A 113 -8.96 0.00 -5.24
C VAL A 113 -8.05 0.85 -4.36
N ALA A 114 -8.03 0.63 -3.05
CA ALA A 114 -7.14 1.34 -2.12
C ALA A 114 -5.66 1.10 -2.46
N ASP A 115 -5.29 -0.15 -2.75
CA ASP A 115 -3.93 -0.51 -3.15
C ASP A 115 -3.53 0.14 -4.48
N MET A 116 -4.42 0.10 -5.46
CA MET A 116 -4.23 0.79 -6.73
C MET A 116 -3.96 2.29 -6.50
N LEU A 117 -4.75 2.94 -5.67
CA LEU A 117 -4.60 4.37 -5.37
C LEU A 117 -3.35 4.67 -4.53
N SER A 118 -2.95 3.79 -3.61
CA SER A 118 -1.78 3.98 -2.74
C SER A 118 -0.46 3.93 -3.51
N GLY A 119 -0.41 3.20 -4.62
CA GLY A 119 0.75 3.17 -5.53
C GLY A 119 0.97 4.46 -6.33
N LEU A 120 0.00 5.38 -6.30
CA LEU A 120 0.12 6.69 -6.92
C LEU A 120 0.75 7.71 -5.97
N ALA A 121 1.59 8.59 -6.51
CA ALA A 121 2.04 9.77 -5.76
C ALA A 121 0.83 10.64 -5.38
N GLU A 122 0.95 11.43 -4.30
CA GLU A 122 -0.18 12.16 -3.72
C GLU A 122 -0.93 13.06 -4.73
N ARG A 123 -0.21 13.87 -5.50
CA ARG A 123 -0.84 14.79 -6.45
C ARG A 123 -1.57 14.09 -7.60
N PRO A 124 -1.00 13.08 -8.31
CA PRO A 124 -1.72 12.26 -9.27
C PRO A 124 -2.94 11.56 -8.68
N ARG A 125 -2.84 11.01 -7.48
CA ARG A 125 -3.95 10.37 -6.76
C ARG A 125 -5.09 11.35 -6.50
N ARG A 126 -4.79 12.53 -5.94
CA ARG A 126 -5.80 13.58 -5.69
C ARG A 126 -6.45 14.05 -6.99
N ALA A 127 -5.68 14.31 -8.04
CA ALA A 127 -6.22 14.70 -9.33
C ALA A 127 -7.16 13.64 -9.90
N PHE A 128 -6.80 12.37 -9.79
CA PHE A 128 -7.62 11.24 -10.27
C PHE A 128 -8.94 11.14 -9.48
N LEU A 129 -8.89 11.24 -8.15
CA LEU A 129 -10.08 11.18 -7.30
C LEU A 129 -11.03 12.36 -7.56
N LEU A 130 -10.51 13.58 -7.68
CA LEU A 130 -11.31 14.77 -8.00
C LEU A 130 -12.00 14.64 -9.37
N ALA A 131 -11.30 14.11 -10.36
CA ALA A 131 -11.89 13.89 -11.70
C ALA A 131 -12.97 12.80 -11.67
N ARG A 132 -12.75 11.68 -10.94
CA ARG A 132 -13.63 10.50 -11.00
C ARG A 132 -14.77 10.51 -10.00
N LEU A 133 -14.55 11.02 -8.81
CA LEU A 133 -15.56 11.04 -7.74
C LEU A 133 -16.33 12.36 -7.70
N SER A 134 -15.64 13.50 -7.91
CA SER A 134 -16.26 14.82 -7.85
C SER A 134 -16.67 15.35 -9.23
N GLY A 135 -16.29 14.68 -10.32
CA GLY A 135 -16.63 15.07 -11.69
C GLY A 135 -16.01 16.40 -12.13
N LEU A 136 -14.99 16.89 -11.44
CA LEU A 136 -14.39 18.19 -11.73
C LEU A 136 -13.62 18.19 -13.05
N GLY A 137 -13.69 19.31 -13.77
CA GLY A 137 -12.89 19.57 -14.96
C GLY A 137 -11.41 19.80 -14.61
N TYR A 138 -10.53 19.57 -15.58
CA TYR A 138 -9.07 19.69 -15.34
C TYR A 138 -8.63 21.11 -14.96
N ALA A 139 -9.32 22.13 -15.40
CA ALA A 139 -9.07 23.52 -15.00
C ALA A 139 -9.39 23.74 -13.51
N GLU A 140 -10.52 23.22 -13.02
CA GLU A 140 -10.96 23.30 -11.63
C GLU A 140 -10.03 22.50 -10.72
N ILE A 141 -9.64 21.30 -11.14
CA ILE A 141 -8.64 20.48 -10.43
C ILE A 141 -7.32 21.22 -10.34
N GLY A 142 -6.90 21.87 -11.43
CA GLY A 142 -5.70 22.70 -11.45
C GLY A 142 -5.74 23.83 -10.41
N GLN A 143 -6.85 24.53 -10.30
CA GLN A 143 -7.07 25.57 -9.28
C GLN A 143 -6.99 24.99 -7.87
N GLN A 144 -7.67 23.87 -7.59
CA GLN A 144 -7.66 23.24 -6.27
C GLN A 144 -6.28 22.70 -5.85
N LEU A 145 -5.51 22.19 -6.79
CA LEU A 145 -4.18 21.61 -6.52
C LEU A 145 -3.03 22.64 -6.65
N GLY A 146 -3.33 23.87 -7.03
CA GLY A 146 -2.32 24.91 -7.25
C GLY A 146 -1.37 24.59 -8.41
N VAL A 147 -1.88 23.97 -9.50
CA VAL A 147 -1.08 23.58 -10.67
C VAL A 147 -1.79 23.94 -11.97
N SER A 148 -1.05 23.97 -13.07
CA SER A 148 -1.64 24.21 -14.39
C SER A 148 -2.49 23.01 -14.87
N GLU A 149 -3.47 23.29 -15.73
CA GLU A 149 -4.28 22.25 -16.39
C GLU A 149 -3.41 21.22 -17.14
N ARG A 150 -2.32 21.68 -17.77
CA ARG A 150 -1.33 20.80 -18.41
C ARG A 150 -0.71 19.81 -17.42
N MET A 151 -0.44 20.26 -16.20
CA MET A 151 0.08 19.38 -15.14
C MET A 151 -0.98 18.37 -14.69
N VAL A 152 -2.24 18.79 -14.59
CA VAL A 152 -3.35 17.87 -14.27
C VAL A 152 -3.47 16.77 -15.34
N LYS A 153 -3.39 17.11 -16.62
CA LYS A 153 -3.36 16.13 -17.74
C LYS A 153 -2.23 15.11 -17.56
N LYS A 154 -1.04 15.57 -17.13
CA LYS A 154 0.09 14.67 -16.83
C LYS A 154 -0.20 13.76 -15.64
N TYR A 155 -0.80 14.27 -14.58
CA TYR A 155 -1.20 13.49 -13.43
C TYR A 155 -2.25 12.42 -13.78
N MET A 156 -3.23 12.78 -14.59
CA MET A 156 -4.24 11.82 -15.09
C MET A 156 -3.62 10.72 -15.94
N ALA A 157 -2.67 11.06 -16.82
CA ALA A 157 -1.95 10.07 -17.62
C ALA A 157 -1.14 9.11 -16.73
N GLN A 158 -0.46 9.61 -15.71
CA GLN A 158 0.27 8.79 -14.75
C GLN A 158 -0.66 7.84 -13.99
N ALA A 159 -1.81 8.34 -13.52
CA ALA A 159 -2.80 7.53 -12.82
C ALA A 159 -3.36 6.42 -13.72
N MET A 160 -3.73 6.75 -14.97
CA MET A 160 -4.23 5.77 -15.93
C MET A 160 -3.20 4.69 -16.27
N LEU A 161 -1.94 5.06 -16.50
CA LEU A 161 -0.87 4.10 -16.77
C LEU A 161 -0.63 3.18 -15.57
N HIS A 162 -0.73 3.70 -14.35
CA HIS A 162 -0.62 2.89 -13.14
C HIS A 162 -1.76 1.87 -13.04
N CYS A 163 -3.01 2.29 -13.27
CA CYS A 163 -4.16 1.39 -13.31
C CYS A 163 -4.00 0.27 -14.35
N LEU A 164 -3.54 0.62 -15.58
CA LEU A 164 -3.34 -0.35 -16.64
C LEU A 164 -2.28 -1.41 -16.30
N ARG A 165 -1.18 -1.03 -15.64
CA ARG A 165 -0.14 -1.97 -15.20
C ARG A 165 -0.69 -2.98 -14.21
N LEU A 166 -1.45 -2.53 -13.22
CA LEU A 166 -2.05 -3.42 -12.21
C LEU A 166 -3.12 -4.34 -12.82
N SER A 167 -3.89 -3.86 -13.82
CA SER A 167 -4.86 -4.68 -14.53
C SER A 167 -4.20 -5.73 -15.45
N GLY A 168 -2.99 -5.45 -15.95
CA GLY A 168 -2.20 -6.39 -16.76
C GLY A 168 -1.59 -7.52 -15.92
N ASP A 169 -1.10 -7.20 -14.73
CA ASP A 169 -0.50 -8.18 -13.80
C ASP A 169 -1.54 -9.11 -13.15
N ALA A 170 -2.82 -8.71 -13.12
CA ALA A 170 -3.92 -9.55 -12.61
C ALA A 170 -4.40 -10.63 -13.61
N LYS A 171 -3.92 -10.62 -14.86
CA LYS A 171 -4.28 -11.57 -15.91
C LYS A 171 -3.15 -12.54 -16.31
N ALA A 172 -2.00 -12.46 -15.66
CA ALA A 172 -0.87 -13.37 -15.84
C ALA A 172 -0.76 -14.34 -14.67
#